data_219d1aee8b245c5811795ddeeab1ef93
#
_entry.id   219d1aee8b245c5811795ddeeab1ef93
#
_cell.length_a   1.000
_cell.length_b   1.000
_cell.length_c   1.000
_cell.angle_alpha   90.00
_cell.angle_beta   90.00
_cell.angle_gamma   90.00
#
_symmetry.space_group_name_H-M   'P 1'
#
loop_
_entity.id
_entity.type
_entity.pdbx_description
1 polymer ?
#
loop_
_entity_poly.entity_id
_entity_poly.type
_entity_poly.pdbx_seq_one_letter_code
_entity_poly.pdbx_strand_id
1 'polypeptide(L)'
;RNPLNDMLDYEFYTSSPRFEMTVCREGQTRTLQVRKDQYEPFGCDFKTYLIDKQHSCANHCMFCFIDQLPQGMRPALYFKDDDERLSFLFGNYITLTNLSPHEVERIGHMHISPINISVHTTNPELRVRMMANKRAGETLAYLKQFAEAGIEMNCQLVLCRGINDGEELRR
;
A
#
# COMPACT_ATOMS: atom_id res chain seq x y z
N ARG A 1 19.86 12.35 2.63
CA ARG A 1 18.63 13.17 2.74
C ARG A 1 17.48 12.36 2.14
N ASN A 2 16.49 12.06 2.96
CA ASN A 2 15.30 11.33 2.54
C ASN A 2 14.15 12.35 2.38
N PRO A 3 13.46 12.41 1.24
CA PRO A 3 12.29 13.26 1.10
C PRO A 3 11.17 12.75 2.01
N LEU A 4 10.36 13.66 2.53
CA LEU A 4 9.11 13.31 3.19
C LEU A 4 7.98 13.47 2.17
N ASN A 5 7.48 12.36 1.67
CA ASN A 5 6.46 12.35 0.63
C ASN A 5 5.05 12.13 1.20
N ASP A 6 4.97 11.45 2.35
CA ASP A 6 3.71 11.12 3.00
C ASP A 6 3.82 11.01 4.52
N MET A 7 2.72 10.64 5.17
CA MET A 7 2.61 10.50 6.61
C MET A 7 3.52 9.39 7.16
N LEU A 8 3.69 8.28 6.45
CA LEU A 8 4.55 7.18 6.92
C LEU A 8 6.02 7.60 6.92
N ASP A 9 6.48 8.34 5.90
CA ASP A 9 7.81 8.92 5.89
C ASP A 9 8.02 9.85 7.10
N TYR A 10 7.03 10.70 7.37
CA TYR A 10 7.08 11.61 8.51
C TYR A 10 7.22 10.84 9.83
N GLU A 11 6.33 9.90 10.12
CA GLU A 11 6.36 9.11 11.35
C GLU A 11 7.67 8.33 11.48
N PHE A 12 8.12 7.68 10.40
CA PHE A 12 9.32 6.85 10.40
C PHE A 12 10.57 7.69 10.68
N TYR A 13 10.80 8.77 9.92
CA TYR A 13 12.02 9.55 10.05
C TYR A 13 12.03 10.47 11.29
N THR A 14 10.86 10.83 11.83
CA THR A 14 10.78 11.63 13.05
C THR A 14 10.69 10.81 14.33
N SER A 15 10.64 9.46 14.26
CA SER A 15 10.66 8.58 15.44
C SER A 15 11.97 8.66 16.24
N SER A 16 13.07 9.01 15.57
CA SER A 16 14.40 9.13 16.19
C SER A 16 14.48 10.31 17.15
N PRO A 17 15.25 10.19 18.26
CA PRO A 17 15.41 11.28 19.22
C PRO A 17 16.29 12.43 18.70
N ARG A 18 17.01 12.21 17.61
CA ARG A 18 17.86 13.23 16.96
C ARG A 18 17.81 13.06 15.46
N PHE A 19 17.45 14.12 14.76
CA PHE A 19 17.47 14.16 13.31
C PHE A 19 17.65 15.58 12.77
N GLU A 20 18.06 15.67 11.53
CA GLU A 20 18.13 16.93 10.79
C GLU A 20 16.94 17.00 9.83
N MET A 21 16.20 18.10 9.86
CA MET A 21 15.09 18.36 8.98
C MET A 21 15.34 19.60 8.13
N THR A 22 15.20 19.48 6.84
CA THR A 22 15.23 20.61 5.92
C THR A 22 13.81 20.99 5.53
N VAL A 23 13.41 22.22 5.82
CA VAL A 23 12.09 22.76 5.47
C VAL A 23 12.23 23.88 4.45
N CYS A 24 11.31 23.94 3.49
CA CYS A 24 11.20 25.03 2.54
C CYS A 24 9.89 25.78 2.79
N ARG A 25 9.99 27.08 3.06
CA ARG A 25 8.84 27.97 3.24
C ARG A 25 9.06 29.22 2.40
N GLU A 26 8.10 29.56 1.51
CA GLU A 26 8.16 30.74 0.65
C GLU A 26 9.48 30.83 -0.16
N GLY A 27 9.96 29.70 -0.67
CA GLY A 27 11.21 29.61 -1.42
C GLY A 27 12.50 29.68 -0.57
N GLN A 28 12.38 29.89 0.73
CA GLN A 28 13.53 29.85 1.64
C GLN A 28 13.69 28.49 2.26
N THR A 29 14.89 27.95 2.16
CA THR A 29 15.25 26.65 2.76
C THR A 29 15.98 26.87 4.07
N ARG A 30 15.54 26.16 5.12
CA ARG A 30 16.20 26.16 6.45
C ARG A 30 16.42 24.73 6.90
N THR A 31 17.57 24.48 7.50
CA THR A 31 17.89 23.20 8.13
C THR A 31 17.79 23.35 9.64
N LEU A 32 17.03 22.47 10.26
CA LEU A 32 16.76 22.41 11.69
C LEU A 32 17.41 21.17 12.28
N GLN A 33 18.13 21.33 13.38
CA GLN A 33 18.61 20.23 14.22
C GLN A 33 17.57 19.95 15.30
N VAL A 34 16.92 18.79 15.22
CA VAL A 34 15.87 18.41 16.17
C VAL A 34 16.42 17.48 17.23
N ARG A 35 16.07 17.75 18.49
CA ARG A 35 16.32 16.87 19.65
C ARG A 35 15.02 16.73 20.43
N LYS A 36 14.60 15.51 20.71
CA LYS A 36 13.39 15.19 21.48
C LYS A 36 13.58 13.83 22.16
N ASP A 37 12.67 13.45 23.02
CA ASP A 37 12.66 12.11 23.59
C ASP A 37 12.27 11.09 22.51
N GLN A 38 12.73 9.85 22.67
CA GLN A 38 12.41 8.80 21.73
C GLN A 38 10.88 8.58 21.73
N TYR A 39 10.30 8.52 20.51
CA TYR A 39 8.84 8.42 20.27
C TYR A 39 8.00 9.63 20.75
N GLU A 40 8.59 10.67 21.28
CA GLU A 40 7.88 11.92 21.51
C GLU A 40 7.35 12.47 20.17
N PRO A 41 6.08 12.91 20.08
CA PRO A 41 5.55 13.52 18.87
C PRO A 41 6.35 14.77 18.47
N PHE A 42 6.68 14.91 17.19
CA PHE A 42 7.38 16.11 16.72
C PHE A 42 6.47 17.36 16.67
N GLY A 43 5.15 17.16 16.73
CA GLY A 43 4.18 18.24 16.89
C GLY A 43 3.75 18.90 15.59
N CYS A 44 3.90 18.24 14.44
CA CYS A 44 3.28 18.67 13.19
C CYS A 44 1.94 17.98 13.01
N ASP A 45 0.89 18.77 12.77
CA ASP A 45 -0.43 18.28 12.41
C ASP A 45 -0.68 18.39 10.91
N PHE A 46 -1.37 17.40 10.36
CA PHE A 46 -1.77 17.37 8.96
C PHE A 46 -3.28 17.45 8.86
N LYS A 47 -3.79 18.15 7.83
CA LYS A 47 -5.25 18.32 7.63
C LYS A 47 -5.95 17.02 7.23
N THR A 48 -5.21 16.06 6.69
CA THR A 48 -5.71 14.77 6.19
C THR A 48 -4.77 13.66 6.65
N TYR A 49 -5.28 12.43 6.75
CA TYR A 49 -4.49 11.24 7.09
C TYR A 49 -3.46 10.85 6.01
N LEU A 50 -3.65 11.31 4.78
CA LEU A 50 -2.64 11.31 3.72
C LEU A 50 -2.35 12.75 3.34
N ILE A 51 -1.06 13.10 3.20
CA ILE A 51 -0.62 14.45 2.81
C ILE A 51 -0.50 14.61 1.29
N ASP A 52 -0.62 13.52 0.56
CA ASP A 52 -0.60 13.41 -0.89
C ASP A 52 -1.87 12.74 -1.42
N LYS A 53 -1.87 12.40 -2.72
CA LYS A 53 -3.02 11.75 -3.37
C LYS A 53 -3.05 10.26 -3.04
N GLN A 54 -4.22 9.77 -2.64
CA GLN A 54 -4.49 8.35 -2.42
C GLN A 54 -4.32 7.54 -3.72
N HIS A 55 -3.70 6.38 -3.63
CA HIS A 55 -3.55 5.44 -4.74
C HIS A 55 -4.87 4.71 -5.01
N SER A 56 -5.21 4.54 -6.28
CA SER A 56 -6.42 3.86 -6.69
C SER A 56 -6.13 2.62 -7.50
N CYS A 57 -6.99 1.62 -7.39
CA CYS A 57 -6.89 0.36 -8.10
C CYS A 57 -7.18 0.53 -9.60
N ALA A 58 -6.28 0.01 -10.43
CA ALA A 58 -6.44 -0.01 -11.89
C ALA A 58 -6.93 -1.37 -12.43
N ASN A 59 -7.33 -2.29 -11.55
CA ASN A 59 -7.79 -3.63 -11.94
C ASN A 59 -9.28 -3.63 -12.32
N HIS A 60 -9.64 -4.62 -13.14
CA HIS A 60 -11.03 -4.93 -13.51
C HIS A 60 -11.34 -6.39 -13.16
N CYS A 61 -11.23 -6.71 -11.88
CA CYS A 61 -11.40 -8.07 -11.38
C CYS A 61 -12.82 -8.59 -11.70
N MET A 62 -12.92 -9.84 -12.16
CA MET A 62 -14.21 -10.47 -12.47
C MET A 62 -15.18 -10.53 -11.28
N PHE A 63 -14.67 -10.38 -10.07
CA PHE A 63 -15.42 -10.38 -8.81
C PHE A 63 -15.44 -9.00 -8.14
N CYS A 64 -15.04 -7.91 -8.83
CA CYS A 64 -14.95 -6.59 -8.23
C CYS A 64 -16.33 -6.08 -7.80
N PHE A 65 -16.57 -6.00 -6.51
CA PHE A 65 -17.87 -5.53 -5.99
C PHE A 65 -18.14 -4.05 -6.30
N ILE A 66 -17.08 -3.24 -6.48
CA ILE A 66 -17.23 -1.84 -6.90
C ILE A 66 -17.74 -1.75 -8.35
N ASP A 67 -17.17 -2.57 -9.27
CA ASP A 67 -17.60 -2.58 -10.67
C ASP A 67 -19.03 -3.13 -10.84
N GLN A 68 -19.55 -3.87 -9.85
CA GLN A 68 -20.91 -4.43 -9.83
C GLN A 68 -21.94 -3.49 -9.21
N LEU A 69 -21.53 -2.34 -8.67
CA LEU A 69 -22.48 -1.38 -8.09
C LEU A 69 -23.39 -0.78 -9.17
N PRO A 70 -24.67 -0.52 -8.84
CA PRO A 70 -25.57 0.19 -9.73
C PRO A 70 -25.01 1.55 -10.14
N GLN A 71 -25.21 1.94 -11.39
CA GLN A 71 -24.78 3.25 -11.87
C GLN A 71 -25.61 4.38 -11.27
N GLY A 72 -25.02 5.60 -11.21
CA GLY A 72 -25.72 6.80 -10.75
C GLY A 72 -25.74 6.99 -9.23
N MET A 73 -24.98 6.20 -8.49
CA MET A 73 -24.77 6.41 -7.04
C MET A 73 -23.77 7.54 -6.78
N ARG A 74 -23.62 7.94 -5.51
CA ARG A 74 -22.66 8.97 -5.12
C ARG A 74 -21.22 8.56 -5.50
N PRO A 75 -20.38 9.49 -6.02
CA PRO A 75 -19.04 9.19 -6.56
C PRO A 75 -18.12 8.44 -5.58
N ALA A 76 -18.22 8.71 -4.27
CA ALA A 76 -17.40 8.06 -3.25
C ALA A 76 -17.55 6.52 -3.21
N LEU A 77 -18.67 5.98 -3.69
CA LEU A 77 -18.89 4.52 -3.73
C LEU A 77 -18.11 3.83 -4.85
N TYR A 78 -17.67 4.57 -5.87
CA TYR A 78 -16.95 4.02 -7.02
C TYR A 78 -15.43 4.16 -6.89
N PHE A 79 -14.96 4.71 -5.78
CA PHE A 79 -13.54 4.80 -5.53
C PHE A 79 -13.00 3.42 -5.16
N LYS A 80 -12.02 2.94 -5.93
CA LYS A 80 -11.33 1.68 -5.70
C LYS A 80 -10.00 1.98 -4.99
N ASP A 81 -9.94 1.68 -3.70
CA ASP A 81 -8.71 1.80 -2.94
C ASP A 81 -7.70 0.71 -3.33
N ASP A 82 -6.42 1.09 -3.44
CA ASP A 82 -5.29 0.17 -3.62
C ASP A 82 -4.01 0.83 -3.07
N ASP A 83 -4.12 1.47 -1.90
CA ASP A 83 -3.06 2.24 -1.26
C ASP A 83 -2.41 1.43 -0.14
N GLU A 84 -1.12 1.15 -0.26
CA GLU A 84 -0.35 0.34 0.69
C GLU A 84 -0.30 0.96 2.08
N ARG A 85 -0.36 2.30 2.17
CA ARG A 85 -0.38 3.02 3.45
C ARG A 85 -1.69 2.78 4.20
N LEU A 86 -2.81 2.70 3.48
CA LEU A 86 -4.12 2.39 4.06
C LEU A 86 -4.25 0.92 4.43
N SER A 87 -3.49 0.04 3.76
CA SER A 87 -3.36 -1.35 4.21
C SER A 87 -2.77 -1.42 5.61
N PHE A 88 -1.68 -0.72 5.85
CA PHE A 88 -1.02 -0.67 7.15
C PHE A 88 -1.85 0.07 8.20
N LEU A 89 -2.37 1.27 7.88
CA LEU A 89 -3.06 2.13 8.84
C LEU A 89 -4.46 1.63 9.21
N PHE A 90 -5.20 1.05 8.27
CA PHE A 90 -6.62 0.73 8.42
C PHE A 90 -6.97 -0.72 8.09
N GLY A 91 -6.03 -1.53 7.67
CA GLY A 91 -6.26 -2.93 7.34
C GLY A 91 -6.89 -3.15 5.97
N ASN A 92 -6.84 -2.17 5.06
CA ASN A 92 -7.36 -2.30 3.70
C ASN A 92 -6.57 -3.35 2.91
N TYR A 93 -7.25 -4.10 2.03
CA TYR A 93 -6.60 -5.06 1.16
C TYR A 93 -6.14 -4.41 -0.14
N ILE A 94 -4.87 -4.59 -0.47
CA ILE A 94 -4.26 -4.07 -1.71
C ILE A 94 -3.92 -5.19 -2.68
N THR A 95 -3.77 -4.84 -3.96
CA THR A 95 -3.53 -5.81 -5.02
C THR A 95 -2.07 -5.96 -5.40
N LEU A 96 -1.19 -5.06 -4.96
CA LEU A 96 0.21 -4.90 -5.35
C LEU A 96 0.42 -4.49 -6.82
N THR A 97 -0.64 -4.41 -7.64
CA THR A 97 -0.49 -4.21 -9.09
C THR A 97 -0.12 -2.80 -9.49
N ASN A 98 -0.32 -1.83 -8.60
CA ASN A 98 0.03 -0.42 -8.80
C ASN A 98 1.33 0.01 -8.12
N LEU A 99 1.95 -0.86 -7.31
CA LEU A 99 3.22 -0.56 -6.66
C LEU A 99 4.36 -0.37 -7.66
N SER A 100 5.16 0.66 -7.44
CA SER A 100 6.45 0.83 -8.09
C SER A 100 7.54 0.02 -7.37
N PRO A 101 8.69 -0.25 -8.01
CA PRO A 101 9.83 -0.88 -7.33
C PRO A 101 10.29 -0.11 -6.09
N HIS A 102 10.24 1.21 -6.12
CA HIS A 102 10.57 2.07 -4.98
C HIS A 102 9.64 1.85 -3.79
N GLU A 103 8.33 1.72 -4.02
CA GLU A 103 7.36 1.45 -2.96
C GLU A 103 7.54 0.06 -2.37
N VAL A 104 7.90 -0.93 -3.19
CA VAL A 104 8.22 -2.29 -2.70
C VAL A 104 9.46 -2.26 -1.79
N GLU A 105 10.53 -1.58 -2.19
CA GLU A 105 11.74 -1.41 -1.37
C GLU A 105 11.42 -0.64 -0.08
N ARG A 106 10.58 0.38 -0.16
CA ARG A 106 10.17 1.20 0.98
C ARG A 106 9.40 0.39 2.02
N ILE A 107 8.46 -0.46 1.59
CA ILE A 107 7.72 -1.37 2.49
C ILE A 107 8.69 -2.23 3.29
N GLY A 108 9.69 -2.82 2.63
CA GLY A 108 10.71 -3.62 3.30
C GLY A 108 11.61 -2.81 4.24
N HIS A 109 12.11 -1.65 3.77
CA HIS A 109 13.04 -0.80 4.53
C HIS A 109 12.41 -0.19 5.79
N MET A 110 11.18 0.30 5.67
CA MET A 110 10.44 0.89 6.80
C MET A 110 9.73 -0.16 7.66
N HIS A 111 9.80 -1.43 7.26
CA HIS A 111 9.10 -2.55 7.91
C HIS A 111 7.60 -2.26 8.10
N ILE A 112 6.93 -1.85 7.00
CA ILE A 112 5.49 -1.59 6.97
C ILE A 112 4.75 -2.93 7.10
N SER A 113 4.37 -3.28 8.33
CA SER A 113 3.86 -4.61 8.70
C SER A 113 2.80 -4.46 9.81
N PRO A 114 1.67 -5.19 9.78
CA PRO A 114 1.27 -6.12 8.72
C PRO A 114 0.75 -5.43 7.46
N ILE A 115 0.73 -6.17 6.33
CA ILE A 115 0.13 -5.72 5.08
C ILE A 115 -0.93 -6.73 4.61
N ASN A 116 -2.09 -6.23 4.18
CA ASN A 116 -3.19 -7.07 3.73
C ASN A 116 -3.22 -7.11 2.19
N ILE A 117 -3.18 -8.31 1.63
CA ILE A 117 -2.96 -8.51 0.19
C ILE A 117 -4.06 -9.35 -0.44
N SER A 118 -4.67 -8.83 -1.50
CA SER A 118 -5.60 -9.54 -2.38
C SER A 118 -4.84 -10.44 -3.34
N VAL A 119 -4.59 -11.69 -2.94
CA VAL A 119 -3.77 -12.65 -3.69
C VAL A 119 -4.61 -13.42 -4.71
N HIS A 120 -5.73 -14.01 -4.29
CA HIS A 120 -6.72 -14.77 -5.03
C HIS A 120 -6.23 -16.11 -5.61
N THR A 121 -4.98 -16.21 -6.08
CA THR A 121 -4.31 -17.42 -6.55
C THR A 121 -2.80 -17.18 -6.65
N THR A 122 -2.00 -18.23 -6.51
CA THR A 122 -0.54 -18.21 -6.74
C THR A 122 -0.17 -18.55 -8.19
N ASN A 123 -1.15 -18.85 -9.05
CA ASN A 123 -0.95 -19.05 -10.48
C ASN A 123 -0.93 -17.71 -11.22
N PRO A 124 0.21 -17.29 -11.81
CA PRO A 124 0.37 -15.96 -12.40
C PRO A 124 -0.61 -15.70 -13.56
N GLU A 125 -0.78 -16.68 -14.45
CA GLU A 125 -1.66 -16.56 -15.61
C GLU A 125 -3.14 -16.47 -15.17
N LEU A 126 -3.53 -17.27 -14.19
CA LEU A 126 -4.86 -17.22 -13.63
C LEU A 126 -5.11 -15.88 -12.93
N ARG A 127 -4.14 -15.39 -12.18
CA ARG A 127 -4.25 -14.08 -11.50
C ARG A 127 -4.44 -12.93 -12.50
N VAL A 128 -3.67 -12.93 -13.60
CA VAL A 128 -3.84 -11.96 -14.70
C VAL A 128 -5.27 -12.01 -15.26
N ARG A 129 -5.80 -13.22 -15.48
CA ARG A 129 -7.16 -13.39 -15.98
C ARG A 129 -8.23 -12.93 -14.98
N MET A 130 -8.09 -13.28 -13.70
CA MET A 130 -9.03 -12.92 -12.64
C MET A 130 -9.10 -11.42 -12.41
N MET A 131 -7.97 -10.74 -12.47
CA MET A 131 -7.84 -9.31 -12.17
C MET A 131 -7.90 -8.42 -13.41
N ALA A 132 -7.92 -9.01 -14.62
CA ALA A 132 -7.85 -8.32 -15.91
C ALA A 132 -6.70 -7.29 -15.97
N ASN A 133 -5.55 -7.64 -15.40
CA ASN A 133 -4.37 -6.79 -15.33
C ASN A 133 -3.10 -7.61 -15.60
N LYS A 134 -2.33 -7.24 -16.63
CA LYS A 134 -1.10 -7.95 -17.03
C LYS A 134 -0.04 -8.00 -15.93
N ARG A 135 0.05 -6.95 -15.10
CA ARG A 135 1.00 -6.90 -13.98
C ARG A 135 0.65 -7.84 -12.83
N ALA A 136 -0.59 -8.32 -12.76
CA ALA A 136 -1.06 -9.13 -11.63
C ALA A 136 -0.27 -10.44 -11.42
N GLY A 137 0.25 -11.03 -12.49
CA GLY A 137 1.11 -12.22 -12.42
C GLY A 137 2.50 -11.91 -11.87
N GLU A 138 3.12 -10.83 -12.34
CA GLU A 138 4.48 -10.43 -11.98
C GLU A 138 4.57 -10.03 -10.50
N THR A 139 3.55 -9.35 -9.98
CA THR A 139 3.53 -8.85 -8.61
C THR A 139 3.44 -9.94 -7.54
N LEU A 140 3.16 -11.20 -7.90
CA LEU A 140 3.30 -12.34 -6.98
C LEU A 140 4.73 -12.51 -6.45
N ALA A 141 5.75 -12.07 -7.21
CA ALA A 141 7.13 -12.10 -6.76
C ALA A 141 7.38 -11.20 -5.53
N TYR A 142 6.56 -10.15 -5.34
CA TYR A 142 6.67 -9.27 -4.18
C TYR A 142 6.34 -9.98 -2.87
N LEU A 143 5.46 -10.98 -2.89
CA LEU A 143 5.16 -11.79 -1.68
C LEU A 143 6.41 -12.44 -1.12
N LYS A 144 7.28 -12.96 -2.00
CA LYS A 144 8.56 -13.55 -1.58
C LYS A 144 9.49 -12.49 -1.01
N GLN A 145 9.59 -11.33 -1.64
CA GLN A 145 10.43 -10.21 -1.17
C GLN A 145 9.97 -9.73 0.21
N PHE A 146 8.66 -9.60 0.42
CA PHE A 146 8.10 -9.20 1.71
C PHE A 146 8.34 -10.26 2.79
N ALA A 147 8.19 -11.55 2.47
CA ALA A 147 8.49 -12.62 3.40
C ALA A 147 9.99 -12.64 3.81
N GLU A 148 10.90 -12.43 2.83
CA GLU A 148 12.34 -12.34 3.08
C GLU A 148 12.71 -11.10 3.93
N ALA A 149 11.95 -10.01 3.81
CA ALA A 149 12.07 -8.81 4.64
C ALA A 149 11.40 -8.94 6.02
N GLY A 150 10.77 -10.09 6.33
CA GLY A 150 10.08 -10.32 7.61
C GLY A 150 8.75 -9.58 7.74
N ILE A 151 8.14 -9.16 6.65
CA ILE A 151 6.83 -8.49 6.63
C ILE A 151 5.73 -9.53 6.87
N GLU A 152 4.87 -9.29 7.85
CA GLU A 152 3.67 -10.07 8.07
C GLU A 152 2.62 -9.76 7.00
N MET A 153 2.05 -10.79 6.40
CA MET A 153 1.10 -10.65 5.29
C MET A 153 -0.21 -11.40 5.59
N ASN A 154 -1.32 -10.71 5.48
CA ASN A 154 -2.65 -11.30 5.50
C ASN A 154 -3.14 -11.47 4.06
N CYS A 155 -3.15 -12.70 3.56
CA CYS A 155 -3.48 -13.00 2.17
C CYS A 155 -4.96 -13.34 2.01
N GLN A 156 -5.69 -12.56 1.21
CA GLN A 156 -7.11 -12.79 0.90
C GLN A 156 -7.27 -13.54 -0.42
N LEU A 157 -8.14 -14.55 -0.41
CA LEU A 157 -8.58 -15.28 -1.59
C LEU A 157 -10.10 -15.13 -1.75
N VAL A 158 -10.54 -14.46 -2.80
CA VAL A 158 -11.95 -14.48 -3.22
C VAL A 158 -12.16 -15.72 -4.07
N LEU A 159 -12.93 -16.70 -3.57
CA LEU A 159 -13.18 -17.94 -4.29
C LEU A 159 -14.24 -17.76 -5.36
N CYS A 160 -13.86 -18.06 -6.59
CA CYS A 160 -14.72 -18.05 -7.78
C CYS A 160 -14.88 -19.49 -8.26
N ARG A 161 -16.11 -20.03 -8.16
CA ARG A 161 -16.44 -21.42 -8.52
C ARG A 161 -16.03 -21.74 -9.96
N GLY A 162 -15.31 -22.84 -10.13
CA GLY A 162 -14.79 -23.30 -11.42
C GLY A 162 -13.63 -22.47 -11.98
N ILE A 163 -13.03 -21.59 -11.18
CA ILE A 163 -11.93 -20.70 -11.58
C ILE A 163 -10.71 -20.92 -10.70
N ASN A 164 -10.77 -20.54 -9.42
CA ASN A 164 -9.66 -20.67 -8.48
C ASN A 164 -9.97 -21.58 -7.28
N ASP A 165 -10.99 -22.41 -7.40
CA ASP A 165 -11.33 -23.49 -6.47
C ASP A 165 -10.66 -24.81 -6.87
N GLY A 166 -10.97 -25.92 -6.17
CA GLY A 166 -10.46 -27.26 -6.48
C GLY A 166 -8.93 -27.34 -6.42
N GLU A 167 -8.30 -27.71 -7.53
CA GLU A 167 -6.84 -27.89 -7.63
C GLU A 167 -6.09 -26.58 -7.47
N GLU A 168 -6.61 -25.46 -8.00
CA GLU A 168 -5.98 -24.15 -7.85
C GLU A 168 -5.94 -23.67 -6.39
N LEU A 169 -6.95 -24.00 -5.59
CA LEU A 169 -6.97 -23.68 -4.16
C LEU A 169 -5.99 -24.53 -3.34
N ARG A 170 -5.60 -25.69 -3.82
CA ARG A 170 -4.64 -26.60 -3.16
C ARG A 170 -3.18 -26.29 -3.50
N ARG A 171 -2.97 -25.48 -4.51
CA ARG A 171 -1.65 -25.06 -4.97
C ARG A 171 -0.94 -24.13 -3.96
#